data_7ff09d52d83d57013c9185886457e54a
#
_entry.id   7ff09d52d83d57013c9185886457e54a
#
_cell.length_a   1.000
_cell.length_b   1.000
_cell.length_c   1.000
_cell.angle_alpha   90.00
_cell.angle_beta   90.00
_cell.angle_gamma   90.00
#
_symmetry.space_group_name_H-M   'P 1'
#
loop_
_entity.id
_entity.type
_entity.pdbx_description
1 polymer ?
#
loop_
_entity_poly.entity_id
_entity_poly.type
_entity_poly.pdbx_seq_one_letter_code
_entity_poly.pdbx_strand_id
1 'polypeptide(L)'
;MRKFYTQSMNTRLLLNTGIENIDTVYGGVRGTTLSSRHNLRHWQTVVQSGVKTVVELRDVDHSDRLCCLCEQNNIRYFAFPIDSHIVPNEVIATKLQELFKIIDGGDFYIACAMGLHRTDMALSIYWMFHGADLNLQPPYLKGHFPMSDSGRKGVDPGKIFRRLNSLYEYLTENRLIDIPDKATFTLRRKELIEKQLIYCAKIIHK
;
A
#
# COMPACT_ATOMS: atom_id res chain seq x y z
N MET A 1 6.35 29.17 6.56
CA MET A 1 4.90 28.96 6.42
C MET A 1 4.51 27.82 7.38
N ARG A 2 3.78 28.12 8.47
CA ARG A 2 3.35 27.10 9.44
C ARG A 2 2.27 26.23 8.78
N LYS A 3 2.56 24.96 8.49
CA LYS A 3 1.52 23.98 8.14
C LYS A 3 0.59 23.89 9.36
N PHE A 4 -0.64 24.36 9.22
CA PHE A 4 -1.70 24.04 10.17
C PHE A 4 -1.84 22.52 10.15
N TYR A 5 -1.45 21.86 11.23
CA TYR A 5 -1.75 20.46 11.47
C TYR A 5 -3.26 20.34 11.62
N THR A 6 -3.96 20.08 10.54
CA THR A 6 -5.28 19.48 10.61
C THR A 6 -5.12 18.19 11.40
N GLN A 7 -6.01 17.93 12.32
CA GLN A 7 -6.00 16.78 13.21
C GLN A 7 -5.64 15.52 12.44
N SER A 8 -4.44 14.97 12.67
CA SER A 8 -3.97 13.78 11.97
C SER A 8 -4.82 12.57 12.37
N MET A 9 -4.97 11.62 11.45
CA MET A 9 -5.72 10.38 11.65
C MET A 9 -5.33 9.70 12.98
N ASN A 10 -6.33 9.28 13.76
CA ASN A 10 -6.11 8.51 14.97
C ASN A 10 -5.97 7.02 14.64
N THR A 11 -4.76 6.60 14.30
CA THR A 11 -4.44 5.22 13.91
C THR A 11 -4.74 4.21 15.03
N ARG A 12 -4.68 4.59 16.30
CA ARG A 12 -4.98 3.70 17.43
C ARG A 12 -6.40 3.17 17.41
N LEU A 13 -7.37 3.98 16.96
CA LEU A 13 -8.75 3.53 16.81
C LEU A 13 -8.83 2.36 15.84
N LEU A 14 -8.11 2.42 14.72
CA LEU A 14 -8.11 1.38 13.71
C LEU A 14 -7.35 0.14 14.16
N LEU A 15 -6.19 0.28 14.77
CA LEU A 15 -5.39 -0.84 15.26
C LEU A 15 -6.13 -1.71 16.28
N ASN A 16 -7.14 -1.16 16.96
CA ASN A 16 -7.94 -1.87 17.96
C ASN A 16 -9.24 -2.48 17.41
N THR A 17 -9.46 -2.44 16.08
CA THR A 17 -10.74 -2.92 15.50
C THR A 17 -10.84 -4.43 15.33
N GLY A 18 -9.74 -5.15 15.31
CA GLY A 18 -9.71 -6.57 14.90
C GLY A 18 -9.81 -6.77 13.38
N ILE A 19 -9.66 -5.72 12.58
CA ILE A 19 -9.42 -5.84 11.13
C ILE A 19 -8.09 -6.57 10.93
N GLU A 20 -8.10 -7.63 10.13
CA GLU A 20 -6.89 -8.44 9.91
C GLU A 20 -5.80 -7.66 9.18
N ASN A 21 -4.55 -7.96 9.50
CA ASN A 21 -3.34 -7.41 8.89
C ASN A 21 -3.23 -5.88 8.94
N ILE A 22 -3.95 -5.26 9.88
CA ILE A 22 -3.90 -3.82 10.07
C ILE A 22 -2.55 -3.41 10.66
N ASP A 23 -1.98 -2.33 10.13
CA ASP A 23 -0.72 -1.76 10.60
C ASP A 23 -0.56 -0.32 10.11
N THR A 24 0.29 0.46 10.79
CA THR A 24 0.63 1.82 10.36
C THR A 24 1.69 1.82 9.26
N VAL A 25 1.54 2.70 8.28
CA VAL A 25 2.51 2.89 7.19
C VAL A 25 2.43 4.31 6.63
N TYR A 26 3.54 5.01 6.55
CA TYR A 26 3.69 6.33 5.88
C TYR A 26 2.61 7.37 6.25
N GLY A 27 2.25 7.47 7.53
CA GLY A 27 1.20 8.39 7.98
C GLY A 27 -0.23 7.94 7.73
N GLY A 28 -0.43 6.74 7.20
CA GLY A 28 -1.71 6.07 7.01
C GLY A 28 -1.74 4.68 7.64
N VAL A 29 -2.68 3.87 7.21
CA VAL A 29 -2.90 2.50 7.68
C VAL A 29 -3.05 1.55 6.49
N ARG A 30 -2.46 0.36 6.59
CA ARG A 30 -2.70 -0.79 5.71
C ARG A 30 -3.62 -1.80 6.40
N GLY A 31 -4.39 -2.57 5.64
CA GLY A 31 -5.22 -3.63 6.21
C GLY A 31 -6.00 -4.43 5.18
N THR A 32 -6.82 -5.37 5.66
CA THR A 32 -7.76 -6.12 4.83
C THR A 32 -8.85 -5.19 4.31
N THR A 33 -9.41 -5.48 3.13
CA THR A 33 -10.45 -4.64 2.51
C THR A 33 -11.62 -4.35 3.45
N LEU A 34 -12.09 -3.11 3.40
CA LEU A 34 -13.26 -2.66 4.16
C LEU A 34 -14.60 -3.11 3.55
N SER A 35 -14.63 -3.62 2.31
CA SER A 35 -15.86 -4.02 1.63
C SER A 35 -16.42 -5.38 2.09
N SER A 36 -15.65 -6.17 2.85
CA SER A 36 -16.17 -7.43 3.41
C SER A 36 -17.25 -7.17 4.49
N ARG A 37 -18.24 -8.07 4.60
CA ARG A 37 -19.27 -7.96 5.65
C ARG A 37 -18.66 -7.88 7.06
N HIS A 38 -17.58 -8.60 7.28
CA HIS A 38 -16.87 -8.62 8.56
C HIS A 38 -16.27 -7.25 8.89
N ASN A 39 -15.63 -6.59 7.92
CA ASN A 39 -14.94 -5.32 8.15
C ASN A 39 -15.86 -4.11 8.06
N LEU A 40 -16.98 -4.21 7.33
CA LEU A 40 -18.00 -3.14 7.29
C LEU A 40 -18.56 -2.77 8.66
N ARG A 41 -18.60 -3.67 9.61
CA ARG A 41 -19.00 -3.35 11.00
C ARG A 41 -18.07 -2.32 11.66
N HIS A 42 -16.86 -2.17 11.19
CA HIS A 42 -15.87 -1.21 11.69
C HIS A 42 -15.90 0.14 10.94
N TRP A 43 -16.85 0.31 9.99
CA TRP A 43 -16.90 1.51 9.16
C TRP A 43 -16.99 2.81 9.97
N GLN A 44 -17.82 2.83 11.02
CA GLN A 44 -17.93 4.01 11.89
C GLN A 44 -16.59 4.35 12.57
N THR A 45 -15.83 3.34 12.95
CA THR A 45 -14.50 3.54 13.52
C THR A 45 -13.52 4.09 12.47
N VAL A 46 -13.63 3.66 11.20
CA VAL A 46 -12.85 4.22 10.10
C VAL A 46 -13.15 5.69 9.92
N VAL A 47 -14.43 6.08 9.90
CA VAL A 47 -14.85 7.49 9.81
C VAL A 47 -14.33 8.28 11.01
N GLN A 48 -14.53 7.80 12.23
CA GLN A 48 -14.10 8.46 13.47
C GLN A 48 -12.58 8.57 13.60
N SER A 49 -11.83 7.68 12.95
CA SER A 49 -10.37 7.74 12.95
C SER A 49 -9.81 8.93 12.17
N GLY A 50 -10.61 9.55 11.30
CA GLY A 50 -10.17 10.67 10.47
C GLY A 50 -9.48 10.24 9.17
N VAL A 51 -9.72 9.00 8.69
CA VAL A 51 -9.31 8.57 7.34
C VAL A 51 -9.91 9.51 6.32
N LYS A 52 -9.07 10.07 5.46
CA LYS A 52 -9.49 10.97 4.36
C LYS A 52 -9.57 10.27 3.02
N THR A 53 -8.77 9.22 2.82
CA THR A 53 -8.73 8.48 1.56
C THR A 53 -8.70 6.97 1.82
N VAL A 54 -9.58 6.23 1.15
CA VAL A 54 -9.50 4.77 1.04
C VAL A 54 -8.92 4.41 -0.32
N VAL A 55 -7.79 3.69 -0.31
CA VAL A 55 -7.12 3.16 -1.51
C VAL A 55 -7.46 1.68 -1.64
N GLU A 56 -8.27 1.33 -2.63
CA GLU A 56 -8.63 -0.06 -2.91
C GLU A 56 -7.78 -0.62 -4.05
N LEU A 57 -7.06 -1.70 -3.75
CA LEU A 57 -6.10 -2.33 -4.66
C LEU A 57 -6.66 -3.52 -5.44
N ARG A 58 -7.94 -3.83 -5.23
CA ARG A 58 -8.63 -4.91 -5.94
C ARG A 58 -9.27 -4.38 -7.21
N ASP A 59 -9.66 -5.32 -8.07
CA ASP A 59 -10.43 -5.03 -9.26
C ASP A 59 -11.83 -4.47 -8.92
N VAL A 60 -12.34 -3.59 -9.76
CA VAL A 60 -13.42 -2.62 -9.48
C VAL A 60 -14.78 -3.24 -9.20
N ASP A 61 -15.07 -4.44 -9.70
CA ASP A 61 -16.41 -5.06 -9.65
C ASP A 61 -16.93 -5.37 -8.22
N HIS A 62 -16.10 -5.23 -7.21
CA HIS A 62 -16.47 -5.52 -5.82
C HIS A 62 -16.59 -4.30 -4.91
N SER A 63 -16.49 -3.09 -5.47
CA SER A 63 -16.25 -1.86 -4.68
C SER A 63 -17.43 -0.88 -4.62
N ASP A 64 -18.52 -1.07 -5.36
CA ASP A 64 -19.61 -0.09 -5.44
C ASP A 64 -20.12 0.34 -4.05
N ARG A 65 -20.32 -0.63 -3.17
CA ARG A 65 -20.78 -0.33 -1.80
C ARG A 65 -19.76 0.49 -1.01
N LEU A 66 -18.49 0.19 -1.14
CA LEU A 66 -17.42 0.91 -0.43
C LEU A 66 -17.26 2.33 -1.00
N CYS A 67 -17.38 2.49 -2.30
CA CYS A 67 -17.39 3.79 -2.96
C CYS A 67 -18.53 4.66 -2.43
N CYS A 68 -19.76 4.18 -2.42
CA CYS A 68 -20.92 4.89 -1.87
C CYS A 68 -20.74 5.27 -0.39
N LEU A 69 -20.18 4.37 0.43
CA LEU A 69 -19.91 4.66 1.84
C LEU A 69 -18.85 5.76 2.00
N CYS A 70 -17.83 5.76 1.19
CA CYS A 70 -16.82 6.81 1.17
C CYS A 70 -17.45 8.16 0.82
N GLU A 71 -18.24 8.23 -0.26
CA GLU A 71 -18.94 9.45 -0.69
C GLU A 71 -19.85 10.01 0.40
N GLN A 72 -20.69 9.16 1.01
CA GLN A 72 -21.61 9.55 2.09
C GLN A 72 -20.91 10.12 3.32
N ASN A 73 -19.62 9.82 3.52
CA ASN A 73 -18.84 10.26 4.68
C ASN A 73 -17.74 11.27 4.31
N ASN A 74 -17.75 11.84 3.11
CA ASN A 74 -16.72 12.75 2.60
C ASN A 74 -15.30 12.16 2.66
N ILE A 75 -15.19 10.84 2.48
CA ILE A 75 -13.93 10.12 2.36
C ILE A 75 -13.69 9.89 0.86
N ARG A 76 -12.51 10.22 0.39
CA ARG A 76 -12.12 9.96 -0.99
C ARG A 76 -11.96 8.46 -1.21
N TYR A 77 -12.58 7.93 -2.27
CA TYR A 77 -12.32 6.58 -2.75
C TYR A 77 -11.36 6.63 -3.94
N PHE A 78 -10.24 5.89 -3.87
CA PHE A 78 -9.26 5.79 -4.95
C PHE A 78 -9.02 4.33 -5.33
N ALA A 79 -9.50 3.94 -6.50
CA ALA A 79 -9.24 2.62 -7.07
C ALA A 79 -7.86 2.60 -7.75
N PHE A 80 -6.97 1.79 -7.21
CA PHE A 80 -5.65 1.52 -7.78
C PHE A 80 -5.50 -0.01 -7.99
N PRO A 81 -6.18 -0.58 -9.00
CA PRO A 81 -6.12 -2.01 -9.25
C PRO A 81 -4.69 -2.41 -9.59
N ILE A 82 -4.13 -3.31 -8.80
CA ILE A 82 -2.81 -3.87 -9.01
C ILE A 82 -2.85 -5.37 -8.77
N ASP A 83 -2.89 -6.15 -9.83
CA ASP A 83 -2.63 -7.58 -9.75
C ASP A 83 -1.26 -7.88 -10.34
N SER A 84 -0.53 -8.80 -9.71
CA SER A 84 0.86 -9.08 -10.05
C SER A 84 1.07 -9.58 -11.48
N HIS A 85 0.01 -10.00 -12.18
CA HIS A 85 0.11 -10.63 -13.49
C HIS A 85 -0.84 -10.11 -14.57
N ILE A 86 -1.89 -9.38 -14.24
CA ILE A 86 -2.99 -9.07 -15.15
C ILE A 86 -3.03 -7.59 -15.52
N VAL A 87 -2.73 -6.68 -14.58
CA VAL A 87 -2.83 -5.24 -14.85
C VAL A 87 -1.62 -4.75 -15.64
N PRO A 88 -1.81 -4.18 -16.85
CA PRO A 88 -0.72 -3.61 -17.65
C PRO A 88 0.04 -2.51 -16.91
N ASN A 89 1.34 -2.36 -17.19
CA ASN A 89 2.16 -1.28 -16.62
C ASN A 89 1.62 0.11 -16.95
N GLU A 90 1.04 0.26 -18.13
CA GLU A 90 0.38 1.49 -18.57
C GLU A 90 -0.72 1.95 -17.60
N VAL A 91 -1.60 1.04 -17.20
CA VAL A 91 -2.71 1.34 -16.26
C VAL A 91 -2.16 1.74 -14.90
N ILE A 92 -1.11 1.07 -14.42
CA ILE A 92 -0.46 1.43 -13.17
C ILE A 92 0.19 2.81 -13.29
N ALA A 93 0.96 3.04 -14.35
CA ALA A 93 1.71 4.27 -14.56
C ALA A 93 0.82 5.52 -14.57
N THR A 94 -0.36 5.46 -15.19
CA THR A 94 -1.30 6.59 -15.24
C THR A 94 -1.82 7.04 -13.86
N LYS A 95 -1.76 6.17 -12.85
CA LYS A 95 -2.27 6.44 -11.50
C LYS A 95 -1.17 6.63 -10.44
N LEU A 96 0.11 6.47 -10.80
CA LEU A 96 1.21 6.51 -9.84
C LEU A 96 1.34 7.85 -9.12
N GLN A 97 1.32 8.96 -9.86
CA GLN A 97 1.46 10.28 -9.26
C GLN A 97 0.35 10.58 -8.24
N GLU A 98 -0.85 10.07 -8.51
CA GLU A 98 -1.98 10.23 -7.62
C GLU A 98 -1.83 9.37 -6.36
N LEU A 99 -1.39 8.11 -6.51
CA LEU A 99 -1.06 7.25 -5.38
C LEU A 99 0.01 7.90 -4.49
N PHE A 100 1.05 8.48 -5.08
CA PHE A 100 2.11 9.14 -4.34
C PHE A 100 1.58 10.33 -3.55
N LYS A 101 0.77 11.20 -4.16
CA LYS A 101 0.13 12.34 -3.48
C LYS A 101 -0.76 11.91 -2.31
N ILE A 102 -1.48 10.79 -2.45
CA ILE A 102 -2.32 10.25 -1.39
C ILE A 102 -1.46 9.79 -0.21
N ILE A 103 -0.40 9.03 -0.48
CA ILE A 103 0.48 8.51 0.56
C ILE A 103 1.26 9.65 1.24
N ASP A 104 1.77 10.63 0.49
CA ASP A 104 2.44 11.82 1.03
C ASP A 104 1.53 12.67 1.91
N GLY A 105 0.25 12.71 1.57
CA GLY A 105 -0.76 13.43 2.36
C GLY A 105 -1.05 12.78 3.71
N GLY A 106 -0.76 11.50 3.87
CA GLY A 106 -1.16 10.73 5.05
C GLY A 106 -2.66 10.53 5.15
N ASP A 107 -3.14 10.14 6.33
CA ASP A 107 -4.57 9.97 6.63
C ASP A 107 -5.30 9.03 5.65
N PHE A 108 -4.61 8.02 5.10
CA PHE A 108 -5.16 7.04 4.17
C PHE A 108 -5.34 5.66 4.80
N TYR A 109 -6.26 4.88 4.23
CA TYR A 109 -6.42 3.45 4.47
C TYR A 109 -6.18 2.71 3.14
N ILE A 110 -5.08 1.94 3.04
CA ILE A 110 -4.75 1.18 1.83
C ILE A 110 -5.00 -0.31 2.03
N ALA A 111 -5.75 -0.92 1.11
CA ALA A 111 -6.24 -2.28 1.27
C ALA A 111 -6.25 -3.10 -0.03
N CYS A 112 -6.08 -4.39 0.14
CA CYS A 112 -6.47 -5.42 -0.82
C CYS A 112 -7.29 -6.49 -0.10
N ALA A 113 -7.64 -7.60 -0.77
CA ALA A 113 -8.43 -8.66 -0.16
C ALA A 113 -7.94 -9.08 1.24
N MET A 114 -6.64 -9.20 1.41
CA MET A 114 -5.99 -9.64 2.66
C MET A 114 -5.13 -8.56 3.32
N GLY A 115 -4.98 -7.38 2.73
CA GLY A 115 -4.05 -6.37 3.23
C GLY A 115 -2.56 -6.78 3.15
N LEU A 116 -2.24 -7.79 2.35
CA LEU A 116 -0.91 -8.39 2.26
C LEU A 116 -0.29 -8.17 0.87
N HIS A 117 -0.55 -9.05 -0.10
CA HIS A 117 0.22 -9.16 -1.35
C HIS A 117 0.18 -7.91 -2.24
N ARG A 118 -1.02 -7.45 -2.64
CA ARG A 118 -1.16 -6.24 -3.47
C ARG A 118 -0.78 -5.00 -2.70
N THR A 119 -1.02 -5.00 -1.39
CA THR A 119 -0.64 -3.91 -0.50
C THR A 119 0.88 -3.80 -0.39
N ASP A 120 1.60 -4.92 -0.23
CA ASP A 120 3.06 -4.94 -0.28
C ASP A 120 3.58 -4.40 -1.63
N MET A 121 2.96 -4.80 -2.74
CA MET A 121 3.33 -4.33 -4.07
C MET A 121 3.16 -2.83 -4.22
N ALA A 122 1.99 -2.29 -3.85
CA ALA A 122 1.71 -0.86 -3.96
C ALA A 122 2.64 -0.01 -3.08
N LEU A 123 2.90 -0.44 -1.85
CA LEU A 123 3.82 0.23 -0.93
C LEU A 123 5.28 0.13 -1.40
N SER A 124 5.67 -1.00 -2.03
CA SER A 124 7.00 -1.13 -2.64
C SER A 124 7.17 -0.22 -3.84
N ILE A 125 6.15 -0.10 -4.71
CA ILE A 125 6.16 0.84 -5.83
C ILE A 125 6.32 2.27 -5.30
N TYR A 126 5.48 2.68 -4.35
CA TYR A 126 5.60 4.01 -3.75
C TYR A 126 7.01 4.27 -3.23
N TRP A 127 7.55 3.37 -2.40
CA TRP A 127 8.87 3.57 -1.81
C TRP A 127 10.00 3.58 -2.84
N MET A 128 9.99 2.63 -3.78
CA MET A 128 11.04 2.51 -4.80
C MET A 128 11.13 3.71 -5.74
N PHE A 129 9.99 4.29 -6.11
CA PHE A 129 9.94 5.36 -7.10
C PHE A 129 9.80 6.76 -6.50
N HIS A 130 9.48 6.88 -5.21
CA HIS A 130 9.23 8.18 -4.59
C HIS A 130 9.64 8.24 -3.12
N GLY A 131 9.13 7.39 -2.26
CA GLY A 131 9.28 7.49 -0.81
C GLY A 131 10.72 7.44 -0.30
N ALA A 132 11.64 6.76 -1.03
CA ALA A 132 13.06 6.73 -0.69
C ALA A 132 13.72 8.13 -0.80
N ASP A 133 13.29 8.96 -1.75
CA ASP A 133 13.78 10.35 -1.89
C ASP A 133 13.33 11.25 -0.73
N LEU A 134 12.27 10.84 -0.03
CA LEU A 134 11.77 11.48 1.18
C LEU A 134 12.40 10.92 2.47
N ASN A 135 13.46 10.11 2.35
CA ASN A 135 14.13 9.41 3.46
C ASN A 135 13.20 8.49 4.27
N LEU A 136 12.14 7.97 3.66
CA LEU A 136 11.27 7.00 4.31
C LEU A 136 11.93 5.62 4.36
N GLN A 137 11.60 4.84 5.38
CA GLN A 137 12.09 3.47 5.49
C GLN A 137 11.36 2.55 4.51
N PRO A 138 12.03 1.50 3.95
CA PRO A 138 11.36 0.49 3.15
C PRO A 138 10.19 -0.16 3.89
N PRO A 139 9.09 -0.48 3.19
CA PRO A 139 7.96 -1.15 3.82
C PRO A 139 8.29 -2.61 4.18
N TYR A 140 7.63 -3.15 5.20
CA TYR A 140 7.65 -4.60 5.44
C TYR A 140 6.73 -5.32 4.45
N LEU A 141 7.22 -6.40 3.83
CA LEU A 141 6.49 -7.21 2.86
C LEU A 141 5.79 -8.37 3.56
N LYS A 142 4.69 -8.10 4.25
CA LYS A 142 3.99 -9.04 5.12
C LYS A 142 3.43 -10.28 4.40
N GLY A 143 3.14 -10.18 3.12
CA GLY A 143 2.60 -11.27 2.31
C GLY A 143 3.61 -11.97 1.39
N HIS A 144 4.85 -11.48 1.30
CA HIS A 144 5.85 -11.96 0.34
C HIS A 144 7.06 -12.62 1.00
N PHE A 145 6.81 -13.71 1.73
CA PHE A 145 7.83 -14.58 2.29
C PHE A 145 7.25 -16.01 2.42
N PRO A 146 8.08 -17.05 2.65
CA PRO A 146 7.64 -18.46 2.64
C PRO A 146 6.48 -18.79 3.58
N MET A 147 6.38 -18.06 4.71
CA MET A 147 5.24 -18.14 5.62
C MET A 147 4.79 -16.72 5.96
N SER A 148 3.50 -16.41 5.73
CA SER A 148 2.94 -15.11 6.09
C SER A 148 2.65 -15.01 7.59
N ASP A 149 2.57 -13.78 8.14
CA ASP A 149 2.18 -13.51 9.53
C ASP A 149 0.88 -14.21 9.96
N SER A 150 -0.01 -14.44 8.99
CA SER A 150 -1.28 -15.15 9.21
C SER A 150 -1.13 -16.67 9.26
N GLY A 151 0.10 -17.22 9.22
CA GLY A 151 0.36 -18.66 9.16
C GLY A 151 0.02 -19.30 7.81
N ARG A 152 -0.39 -18.50 6.80
CA ARG A 152 -0.67 -18.98 5.44
C ARG A 152 0.63 -18.98 4.62
N LYS A 153 0.71 -19.90 3.65
CA LYS A 153 1.83 -19.95 2.71
C LYS A 153 1.96 -18.59 2.02
N GLY A 154 3.09 -17.93 2.20
CA GLY A 154 3.39 -16.64 1.58
C GLY A 154 3.58 -16.74 0.07
N VAL A 155 3.60 -15.59 -0.59
CA VAL A 155 3.89 -15.49 -2.01
C VAL A 155 5.39 -15.23 -2.18
N ASP A 156 6.00 -15.85 -3.20
CA ASP A 156 7.42 -15.64 -3.53
C ASP A 156 7.75 -14.14 -3.67
N PRO A 157 8.70 -13.62 -2.86
CA PRO A 157 9.14 -12.22 -2.96
C PRO A 157 9.62 -11.83 -4.37
N GLY A 158 10.11 -12.78 -5.14
CA GLY A 158 10.52 -12.58 -6.53
C GLY A 158 9.42 -12.01 -7.42
N LYS A 159 8.15 -12.22 -7.09
CA LYS A 159 7.02 -11.64 -7.82
C LYS A 159 7.00 -10.11 -7.73
N ILE A 160 7.25 -9.54 -6.53
CA ILE A 160 7.38 -8.09 -6.37
C ILE A 160 8.54 -7.57 -7.22
N PHE A 161 9.70 -8.19 -7.13
CA PHE A 161 10.89 -7.69 -7.83
C PHE A 161 10.76 -7.79 -9.35
N ARG A 162 10.13 -8.84 -9.88
CA ARG A 162 9.81 -8.92 -11.32
C ARG A 162 8.88 -7.79 -11.74
N ARG A 163 7.85 -7.50 -10.95
CA ARG A 163 6.91 -6.42 -11.24
C ARG A 163 7.57 -5.05 -11.18
N LEU A 164 8.37 -4.79 -10.15
CA LEU A 164 9.12 -3.54 -10.01
C LEU A 164 10.07 -3.31 -11.18
N ASN A 165 10.80 -4.34 -11.62
CA ASN A 165 11.67 -4.24 -12.78
C ASN A 165 10.89 -3.94 -14.07
N SER A 166 9.82 -4.69 -14.34
CA SER A 166 8.98 -4.47 -15.52
C SER A 166 8.36 -3.06 -15.53
N LEU A 167 7.91 -2.57 -14.38
CA LEU A 167 7.39 -1.22 -14.27
C LEU A 167 8.50 -0.17 -14.46
N TYR A 168 9.69 -0.39 -13.91
CA TYR A 168 10.84 0.50 -14.09
C TYR A 168 11.22 0.63 -15.58
N GLU A 169 11.30 -0.49 -16.30
CA GLU A 169 11.59 -0.51 -17.74
C GLU A 169 10.53 0.28 -18.51
N TYR A 170 9.25 0.02 -18.25
CA TYR A 170 8.14 0.74 -18.88
C TYR A 170 8.19 2.25 -18.62
N LEU A 171 8.42 2.68 -17.38
CA LEU A 171 8.50 4.10 -17.02
C LEU A 171 9.72 4.80 -17.65
N THR A 172 10.85 4.09 -17.75
CA THR A 172 12.08 4.59 -18.40
C THR A 172 11.84 4.83 -19.90
N GLU A 173 11.20 3.90 -20.58
CA GLU A 173 10.90 3.99 -22.01
C GLU A 173 9.90 5.12 -22.33
N ASN A 174 8.87 5.26 -21.49
CA ASN A 174 7.75 6.17 -21.76
C ASN A 174 7.89 7.55 -21.09
N ARG A 175 8.84 7.75 -20.19
CA ARG A 175 9.14 9.04 -19.51
C ARG A 175 7.90 9.71 -18.87
N LEU A 176 7.04 8.91 -18.28
CA LEU A 176 5.74 9.37 -17.76
C LEU A 176 5.84 10.12 -16.42
N ILE A 177 6.84 9.80 -15.63
CA ILE A 177 7.14 10.43 -14.32
C ILE A 177 8.65 10.48 -14.14
N ASP A 178 9.10 11.32 -13.23
CA ASP A 178 10.50 11.29 -12.78
C ASP A 178 10.72 9.99 -11.97
N ILE A 179 11.72 9.23 -12.37
CA ILE A 179 12.10 7.97 -11.74
C ILE A 179 13.59 7.98 -11.40
N PRO A 180 14.02 7.21 -10.37
CA PRO A 180 15.44 7.09 -10.05
C PRO A 180 16.23 6.53 -11.24
N ASP A 181 17.50 6.90 -11.34
CA ASP A 181 18.39 6.26 -12.30
C ASP A 181 18.61 4.75 -11.98
N LYS A 182 19.21 4.03 -12.90
CA LYS A 182 19.40 2.57 -12.77
C LYS A 182 20.22 2.17 -11.56
N ALA A 183 21.23 2.96 -11.19
CA ALA A 183 22.08 2.67 -10.03
C ALA A 183 21.30 2.86 -8.73
N THR A 184 20.58 3.96 -8.60
CA THR A 184 19.70 4.29 -7.48
C THR A 184 18.57 3.25 -7.35
N PHE A 185 17.92 2.88 -8.45
CA PHE A 185 16.90 1.84 -8.44
C PHE A 185 17.44 0.49 -7.93
N THR A 186 18.64 0.11 -8.38
CA THR A 186 19.30 -1.13 -7.95
C THR A 186 19.64 -1.11 -6.46
N LEU A 187 20.13 0.04 -5.95
CA LEU A 187 20.42 0.22 -4.53
C LEU A 187 19.15 0.09 -3.68
N ARG A 188 18.08 0.79 -4.02
CA ARG A 188 16.79 0.72 -3.33
C ARG A 188 16.23 -0.70 -3.32
N ARG A 189 16.35 -1.42 -4.43
CA ARG A 189 15.96 -2.83 -4.50
C ARG A 189 16.73 -3.69 -3.49
N LYS A 190 18.04 -3.46 -3.34
CA LYS A 190 18.87 -4.16 -2.35
C LYS A 190 18.41 -3.84 -0.93
N GLU A 191 18.15 -2.58 -0.60
CA GLU A 191 17.64 -2.17 0.70
C GLU A 191 16.28 -2.82 1.03
N LEU A 192 15.36 -2.90 0.05
CA LEU A 192 14.08 -3.56 0.24
C LEU A 192 14.23 -5.06 0.55
N ILE A 193 15.18 -5.75 -0.12
CA ILE A 193 15.51 -7.16 0.13
C ILE A 193 16.11 -7.33 1.53
N GLU A 194 17.08 -6.51 1.92
CA GLU A 194 17.71 -6.56 3.23
C GLU A 194 16.71 -6.33 4.36
N LYS A 195 15.82 -5.35 4.20
CA LYS A 195 14.74 -5.10 5.15
C LYS A 195 13.83 -6.31 5.32
N GLN A 196 13.50 -6.99 4.21
CA GLN A 196 12.68 -8.18 4.22
C GLN A 196 13.36 -9.36 4.93
N LEU A 197 14.65 -9.56 4.72
CA LEU A 197 15.43 -10.60 5.39
C LEU A 197 15.45 -10.39 6.92
N ILE A 198 15.64 -9.15 7.37
CA ILE A 198 15.60 -8.79 8.79
C ILE A 198 14.20 -9.06 9.38
N TYR A 199 13.14 -8.75 8.64
CA TYR A 199 11.76 -9.01 9.07
C TYR A 199 11.48 -10.51 9.22
N CYS A 200 11.86 -11.31 8.22
CA CYS A 200 11.71 -12.77 8.27
C CYS A 200 12.47 -13.38 9.46
N ALA A 201 13.70 -12.96 9.72
CA ALA A 201 14.48 -13.44 10.85
C ALA A 201 13.78 -13.15 12.19
N LYS A 202 13.15 -12.00 12.36
CA LYS A 202 12.39 -11.65 13.58
C LYS A 202 11.14 -12.50 13.80
N ILE A 203 10.51 -12.99 12.73
CA ILE A 203 9.32 -13.86 12.81
C ILE A 203 9.70 -15.29 13.20
N ILE A 204 10.79 -15.80 12.63
CA ILE A 204 11.24 -17.20 12.90
C ILE A 204 11.68 -17.39 14.34
N HIS A 205 12.12 -16.34 15.01
CA HIS A 205 12.60 -16.38 16.40
C HIS A 205 11.53 -16.00 17.46
N LYS A 206 10.29 -15.82 17.05
CA LYS A 206 9.12 -15.67 17.95
C LYS A 206 8.30 -16.95 18.03
#